data_d3eb0fec498be70d7ea62f80cececbf2
#
_entry.id   d3eb0fec498be70d7ea62f80cececbf2
#
_cell.length_a   1.000
_cell.length_b   1.000
_cell.length_c   1.000
_cell.angle_alpha   90.00
_cell.angle_beta   90.00
_cell.angle_gamma   90.00
#
_symmetry.space_group_name_H-M   'P 1'
#
loop_
_entity.id
_entity.type
_entity.pdbx_description
1 polymer ?
#
loop_
_entity_poly.entity_id
_entity_poly.type
_entity_poly.pdbx_seq_one_letter_code
_entity_poly.pdbx_strand_id
1 'polypeptide(L)'
;KDIKLTNPNKLIYKVNEKMDLTGGKVTPVMASGIASPAIPMTNTDVTITGFDTTTVGAKIVKVSYKGISKTFGITVEDRYSEMKIKTLPTKTEYKYGESLDLTGGTIEITKDSGTKETINITKDMISGYNSKKLGSQILTVTYQGLTQQFVVKVNTTFRCSIYCLRGDKMYPR
;
A
#
# COMPACT_ATOMS: atom_id res chain seq x y z
N LYS A 1 21.03 -41.40 6.72
CA LYS A 1 19.65 -40.98 6.52
C LYS A 1 19.63 -39.46 6.45
N ASP A 2 18.99 -38.86 5.45
CA ASP A 2 18.81 -37.41 5.29
C ASP A 2 17.41 -37.15 4.74
N ILE A 3 17.01 -35.88 4.68
CA ILE A 3 15.81 -35.41 3.99
C ILE A 3 16.17 -34.30 3.02
N LYS A 4 15.51 -34.27 1.86
CA LYS A 4 15.57 -33.16 0.89
C LYS A 4 14.24 -32.42 0.96
N LEU A 5 14.29 -31.09 1.01
CA LEU A 5 13.09 -30.24 0.98
C LEU A 5 12.82 -29.71 -0.42
N THR A 6 11.55 -29.71 -0.79
CA THR A 6 10.99 -28.83 -1.81
C THR A 6 10.17 -27.77 -1.06
N ASN A 7 10.55 -26.52 -1.20
CA ASN A 7 9.87 -25.42 -0.50
C ASN A 7 8.41 -25.30 -0.95
N PRO A 8 7.52 -24.78 -0.10
CA PRO A 8 6.19 -24.33 -0.50
C PRO A 8 6.26 -23.28 -1.60
N ASN A 9 5.20 -23.17 -2.38
CA ASN A 9 5.09 -22.18 -3.44
C ASN A 9 5.07 -20.74 -2.90
N LYS A 10 4.57 -20.56 -1.67
CA LYS A 10 4.48 -19.26 -1.01
C LYS A 10 5.55 -19.12 0.06
N LEU A 11 6.42 -18.13 -0.10
CA LEU A 11 7.50 -17.80 0.85
C LEU A 11 7.42 -16.35 1.35
N ILE A 12 6.48 -15.54 0.82
CA ILE A 12 6.24 -14.17 1.25
C ILE A 12 4.83 -14.12 1.85
N TYR A 13 4.73 -13.63 3.07
CA TYR A 13 3.50 -13.55 3.86
C TYR A 13 3.24 -12.13 4.31
N LYS A 14 1.97 -11.80 4.53
CA LYS A 14 1.55 -10.59 5.23
C LYS A 14 1.59 -10.82 6.73
N VAL A 15 1.61 -9.74 7.51
CA VAL A 15 1.47 -9.82 8.97
C VAL A 15 0.16 -10.56 9.33
N ASN A 16 0.25 -11.49 10.30
CA ASN A 16 -0.84 -12.35 10.77
C ASN A 16 -1.45 -13.30 9.72
N GLU A 17 -0.78 -13.53 8.59
CA GLU A 17 -1.24 -14.47 7.58
C GLU A 17 -0.97 -15.91 7.99
N LYS A 18 -1.90 -16.80 7.65
CA LYS A 18 -1.78 -18.24 7.93
C LYS A 18 -0.78 -18.90 6.99
N MET A 19 -0.12 -19.96 7.51
CA MET A 19 0.82 -20.76 6.74
C MET A 19 0.14 -21.48 5.57
N ASP A 20 0.76 -21.39 4.38
CA ASP A 20 0.39 -22.12 3.19
C ASP A 20 1.54 -23.05 2.79
N LEU A 21 1.29 -24.36 2.86
CA LEU A 21 2.26 -25.42 2.56
C LEU A 21 2.11 -25.99 1.15
N THR A 22 1.25 -25.41 0.32
CA THR A 22 0.99 -25.89 -1.05
C THR A 22 2.29 -25.99 -1.84
N GLY A 23 2.54 -27.15 -2.45
CA GLY A 23 3.75 -27.45 -3.20
C GLY A 23 4.94 -27.90 -2.36
N GLY A 24 4.91 -27.67 -1.03
CA GLY A 24 5.97 -28.12 -0.11
C GLY A 24 6.03 -29.63 0.06
N LYS A 25 7.24 -30.21 -0.05
CA LYS A 25 7.45 -31.65 0.08
C LYS A 25 8.72 -31.98 0.85
N VAL A 26 8.71 -33.13 1.51
CA VAL A 26 9.86 -33.78 2.15
C VAL A 26 10.17 -35.05 1.39
N THR A 27 11.39 -35.20 0.91
CA THR A 27 11.86 -36.42 0.25
C THR A 27 12.89 -37.09 1.14
N PRO A 28 12.56 -38.24 1.79
CA PRO A 28 13.52 -38.98 2.57
C PRO A 28 14.61 -39.57 1.68
N VAL A 29 15.86 -39.53 2.15
CA VAL A 29 17.03 -40.12 1.48
C VAL A 29 17.62 -41.21 2.38
N MET A 30 17.75 -42.43 1.86
CA MET A 30 18.33 -43.55 2.58
C MET A 30 19.85 -43.38 2.73
N ALA A 31 20.47 -44.18 3.62
CA ALA A 31 21.94 -44.19 3.76
C ALA A 31 22.65 -44.61 2.48
N SER A 32 22.00 -45.36 1.61
CA SER A 32 22.47 -45.77 0.26
C SER A 32 22.41 -44.61 -0.77
N GLY A 33 21.90 -43.43 -0.41
CA GLY A 33 21.68 -42.30 -1.33
C GLY A 33 20.38 -42.41 -2.14
N ILE A 34 19.61 -43.49 -2.00
CA ILE A 34 18.35 -43.65 -2.74
C ILE A 34 17.27 -42.79 -2.08
N ALA A 35 16.58 -41.97 -2.91
CA ALA A 35 15.44 -41.16 -2.48
C ALA A 35 14.15 -42.00 -2.45
N SER A 36 13.38 -41.84 -1.38
CA SER A 36 12.03 -42.40 -1.24
C SER A 36 11.02 -41.46 -1.95
N PRO A 37 9.77 -41.89 -2.15
CA PRO A 37 8.73 -41.02 -2.66
C PRO A 37 8.59 -39.75 -1.82
N ALA A 38 8.35 -38.61 -2.48
CA ALA A 38 8.18 -37.32 -1.81
C ALA A 38 6.85 -37.28 -1.04
N ILE A 39 6.89 -36.78 0.18
CA ILE A 39 5.77 -36.67 1.12
C ILE A 39 5.36 -35.20 1.20
N PRO A 40 4.08 -34.84 1.03
CA PRO A 40 3.62 -33.47 1.22
C PRO A 40 3.94 -32.96 2.66
N MET A 41 4.28 -31.68 2.79
CA MET A 41 4.52 -31.07 4.13
C MET A 41 3.26 -31.02 5.01
N THR A 42 2.08 -31.24 4.42
CA THR A 42 0.81 -31.37 5.14
C THR A 42 0.59 -32.76 5.77
N ASN A 43 1.50 -33.72 5.55
CA ASN A 43 1.40 -35.05 6.12
C ASN A 43 1.60 -35.02 7.65
N THR A 44 0.87 -35.87 8.38
CA THR A 44 0.88 -35.91 9.84
C THR A 44 2.25 -36.32 10.45
N ASP A 45 3.08 -37.03 9.70
CA ASP A 45 4.45 -37.40 10.10
C ASP A 45 5.46 -36.25 9.97
N VAL A 46 5.07 -35.15 9.35
CA VAL A 46 5.90 -33.95 9.14
C VAL A 46 5.55 -32.90 10.21
N THR A 47 6.53 -32.54 11.02
CA THR A 47 6.37 -31.47 12.01
C THR A 47 6.98 -30.18 11.49
N ILE A 48 6.23 -29.08 11.57
CA ILE A 48 6.69 -27.75 11.17
C ILE A 48 6.69 -26.84 12.39
N THR A 49 7.80 -26.15 12.60
CA THR A 49 7.98 -25.21 13.72
C THR A 49 8.68 -23.93 13.25
N GLY A 50 8.56 -22.85 14.04
CA GLY A 50 9.22 -21.59 13.75
C GLY A 50 8.50 -20.73 12.70
N PHE A 51 7.30 -21.12 12.26
CA PHE A 51 6.47 -20.25 11.43
C PHE A 51 5.84 -19.15 12.32
N ASP A 52 6.23 -17.92 12.08
CA ASP A 52 5.73 -16.74 12.78
C ASP A 52 5.54 -15.60 11.80
N THR A 53 4.31 -15.11 11.66
CA THR A 53 3.94 -13.96 10.85
C THR A 53 3.49 -12.76 11.68
N THR A 54 3.63 -12.79 12.99
CA THR A 54 3.21 -11.68 13.87
C THR A 54 4.11 -10.46 13.75
N THR A 55 5.36 -10.65 13.34
CA THR A 55 6.34 -9.58 13.15
C THR A 55 6.98 -9.64 11.77
N VAL A 56 7.23 -8.45 11.19
CA VAL A 56 7.89 -8.31 9.88
C VAL A 56 9.32 -8.85 9.89
N GLY A 57 9.81 -9.19 8.71
CA GLY A 57 11.18 -9.60 8.46
C GLY A 57 11.34 -11.05 8.04
N ALA A 58 12.61 -11.46 7.85
CA ALA A 58 12.96 -12.82 7.50
C ALA A 58 12.77 -13.76 8.68
N LYS A 59 12.15 -14.92 8.44
CA LYS A 59 11.93 -15.98 9.44
C LYS A 59 12.45 -17.29 8.90
N ILE A 60 12.86 -18.17 9.80
CA ILE A 60 13.32 -19.51 9.47
C ILE A 60 12.29 -20.53 9.97
N VAL A 61 11.76 -21.30 9.04
CA VAL A 61 10.82 -22.39 9.31
C VAL A 61 11.59 -23.70 9.32
N LYS A 62 11.43 -24.49 10.38
CA LYS A 62 12.04 -25.81 10.54
C LYS A 62 11.03 -26.91 10.22
N VAL A 63 11.43 -27.81 9.36
CA VAL A 63 10.66 -28.99 8.95
C VAL A 63 11.36 -30.22 9.49
N SER A 64 10.64 -31.06 10.20
CA SER A 64 11.16 -32.30 10.82
C SER A 64 10.38 -33.51 10.34
N TYR A 65 11.10 -34.56 9.97
CA TYR A 65 10.53 -35.84 9.58
C TYR A 65 11.39 -36.98 10.16
N LYS A 66 10.77 -37.85 10.96
CA LYS A 66 11.44 -39.00 11.62
C LYS A 66 12.78 -38.64 12.26
N GLY A 67 12.80 -37.53 13.01
CA GLY A 67 13.95 -37.06 13.78
C GLY A 67 15.00 -36.29 12.99
N ILE A 68 14.86 -36.17 11.65
CA ILE A 68 15.73 -35.36 10.80
C ILE A 68 15.06 -34.03 10.48
N SER A 69 15.82 -32.94 10.56
CA SER A 69 15.30 -31.60 10.33
C SER A 69 16.07 -30.85 9.25
N LYS A 70 15.36 -30.05 8.48
CA LYS A 70 15.89 -29.04 7.55
C LYS A 70 15.09 -27.74 7.70
N THR A 71 15.61 -26.66 7.17
CA THR A 71 14.97 -25.35 7.29
C THR A 71 14.78 -24.71 5.93
N PHE A 72 13.79 -23.82 5.82
CA PHE A 72 13.64 -22.89 4.71
C PHE A 72 13.28 -21.50 5.24
N GLY A 73 13.58 -20.47 4.46
CA GLY A 73 13.29 -19.08 4.81
C GLY A 73 11.95 -18.61 4.27
N ILE A 74 11.27 -17.76 5.02
CA ILE A 74 10.13 -16.97 4.58
C ILE A 74 10.38 -15.51 4.91
N THR A 75 9.65 -14.60 4.25
CA THR A 75 9.66 -13.17 4.55
C THR A 75 8.26 -12.70 4.91
N VAL A 76 8.14 -11.94 5.99
CA VAL A 76 6.89 -11.30 6.41
C VAL A 76 6.98 -9.81 6.09
N GLU A 77 6.02 -9.31 5.32
CA GLU A 77 5.93 -7.91 4.89
C GLU A 77 4.70 -7.24 5.50
N ASP A 78 4.87 -5.98 5.89
CA ASP A 78 3.78 -5.12 6.35
C ASP A 78 3.50 -4.07 5.27
N ARG A 79 2.61 -4.40 4.34
CA ARG A 79 2.29 -3.56 3.18
C ARG A 79 1.22 -2.54 3.53
N TYR A 80 1.23 -1.44 2.79
CA TYR A 80 0.13 -0.47 2.83
C TYR A 80 -1.12 -1.08 2.19
N SER A 81 -2.22 -1.16 2.96
CA SER A 81 -3.47 -1.84 2.55
C SER A 81 -4.61 -0.88 2.25
N GLU A 82 -4.64 0.28 2.93
CA GLU A 82 -5.69 1.27 2.77
C GLU A 82 -5.14 2.70 2.90
N MET A 83 -5.72 3.62 2.15
CA MET A 83 -5.48 5.05 2.27
C MET A 83 -6.80 5.80 2.32
N LYS A 84 -6.90 6.77 3.23
CA LYS A 84 -8.05 7.69 3.34
C LYS A 84 -7.56 9.13 3.44
N ILE A 85 -8.30 10.07 2.88
CA ILE A 85 -8.07 11.49 3.15
C ILE A 85 -8.57 11.75 4.57
N LYS A 86 -7.68 12.13 5.48
CA LYS A 86 -8.01 12.43 6.88
C LYS A 86 -8.48 13.86 7.03
N THR A 87 -7.75 14.80 6.45
CA THR A 87 -8.11 16.21 6.36
C THR A 87 -7.90 16.72 4.95
N LEU A 88 -8.85 17.49 4.45
CA LEU A 88 -8.67 18.21 3.19
C LEU A 88 -7.71 19.39 3.39
N PRO A 89 -7.02 19.85 2.35
CA PRO A 89 -6.30 21.12 2.38
C PRO A 89 -7.24 22.25 2.84
N THR A 90 -6.69 23.21 3.58
CA THR A 90 -7.44 24.36 4.07
C THR A 90 -8.03 25.20 2.93
N LYS A 91 -7.39 25.14 1.77
CA LYS A 91 -7.81 25.84 0.56
C LYS A 91 -8.28 24.86 -0.49
N THR A 92 -9.55 24.96 -0.88
CA THR A 92 -10.19 24.15 -1.92
C THR A 92 -10.74 24.99 -3.08
N GLU A 93 -10.71 26.34 -2.96
CA GLU A 93 -11.09 27.26 -4.01
C GLU A 93 -9.89 28.14 -4.41
N TYR A 94 -9.66 28.25 -5.70
CA TYR A 94 -8.52 28.93 -6.31
C TYR A 94 -8.98 29.95 -7.32
N LYS A 95 -8.17 30.99 -7.51
CA LYS A 95 -8.32 31.94 -8.63
C LYS A 95 -7.69 31.38 -9.89
N TYR A 96 -8.15 31.81 -11.05
CA TYR A 96 -7.51 31.48 -12.32
C TYR A 96 -6.02 31.82 -12.29
N GLY A 97 -5.17 30.87 -12.66
CA GLY A 97 -3.70 31.00 -12.63
C GLY A 97 -3.05 30.81 -11.27
N GLU A 98 -3.82 30.57 -10.20
CA GLU A 98 -3.28 30.41 -8.86
C GLU A 98 -2.66 29.02 -8.66
N SER A 99 -1.53 28.98 -7.93
CA SER A 99 -0.85 27.72 -7.61
C SER A 99 -1.62 26.91 -6.55
N LEU A 100 -1.55 25.59 -6.64
CA LEU A 100 -2.15 24.67 -5.68
C LEU A 100 -1.47 24.83 -4.30
N ASP A 101 -2.28 24.99 -3.27
CA ASP A 101 -1.89 25.01 -1.86
C ASP A 101 -2.50 23.79 -1.15
N LEU A 102 -1.64 22.94 -0.59
CA LEU A 102 -2.03 21.70 0.07
C LEU A 102 -1.89 21.78 1.59
N THR A 103 -1.66 22.97 2.12
CA THR A 103 -1.48 23.21 3.56
C THR A 103 -2.66 22.65 4.36
N GLY A 104 -2.37 21.88 5.40
CA GLY A 104 -3.36 21.24 6.26
C GLY A 104 -3.97 19.94 5.71
N GLY A 105 -3.71 19.61 4.43
CA GLY A 105 -4.15 18.35 3.83
C GLY A 105 -3.34 17.16 4.36
N THR A 106 -4.04 16.12 4.84
CA THR A 106 -3.40 14.89 5.33
C THR A 106 -4.13 13.65 4.83
N ILE A 107 -3.36 12.57 4.66
CA ILE A 107 -3.87 11.22 4.44
C ILE A 107 -3.60 10.35 5.66
N GLU A 108 -4.49 9.44 5.98
CA GLU A 108 -4.27 8.33 6.90
C GLU A 108 -4.05 7.06 6.08
N ILE A 109 -2.96 6.37 6.37
CA ILE A 109 -2.58 5.12 5.72
C ILE A 109 -2.66 4.01 6.75
N THR A 110 -3.26 2.89 6.36
CA THR A 110 -3.34 1.67 7.16
C THR A 110 -2.48 0.59 6.52
N LYS A 111 -1.65 -0.09 7.31
CA LYS A 111 -0.88 -1.25 6.91
C LYS A 111 -1.64 -2.55 7.15
N ASP A 112 -1.17 -3.66 6.58
CA ASP A 112 -1.74 -5.00 6.78
C ASP A 112 -1.75 -5.42 8.27
N SER A 113 -0.80 -4.92 9.07
CA SER A 113 -0.76 -5.09 10.54
C SER A 113 -1.88 -4.35 11.29
N GLY A 114 -2.61 -3.45 10.62
CA GLY A 114 -3.54 -2.52 11.24
C GLY A 114 -2.90 -1.23 11.77
N THR A 115 -1.58 -1.09 11.65
CA THR A 115 -0.88 0.14 12.02
C THR A 115 -1.30 1.29 11.13
N LYS A 116 -1.59 2.45 11.73
CA LYS A 116 -2.01 3.65 11.03
C LYS A 116 -0.97 4.74 11.12
N GLU A 117 -0.73 5.41 10.00
CA GLU A 117 0.19 6.54 9.87
C GLU A 117 -0.54 7.73 9.25
N THR A 118 -0.26 8.95 9.73
CA THR A 118 -0.78 10.18 9.14
C THR A 118 0.35 10.90 8.41
N ILE A 119 0.13 11.20 7.14
CA ILE A 119 1.13 11.81 6.25
C ILE A 119 0.54 13.08 5.64
N ASN A 120 1.33 14.16 5.59
CA ASN A 120 0.94 15.39 4.91
C ASN A 120 0.91 15.17 3.39
N ILE A 121 -0.11 15.72 2.73
CA ILE A 121 -0.20 15.66 1.27
C ILE A 121 0.81 16.64 0.69
N THR A 122 1.66 16.15 -0.24
CA THR A 122 2.67 16.93 -0.95
C THR A 122 2.35 17.02 -2.44
N LYS A 123 2.96 17.98 -3.15
CA LYS A 123 2.66 18.23 -4.57
C LYS A 123 3.00 17.06 -5.49
N ASP A 124 4.03 16.31 -5.15
CA ASP A 124 4.46 15.11 -5.86
C ASP A 124 3.47 13.95 -5.79
N MET A 125 2.62 13.94 -4.76
CA MET A 125 1.53 12.96 -4.59
C MET A 125 0.29 13.31 -5.41
N ILE A 126 0.16 14.55 -5.92
CA ILE A 126 -1.07 15.07 -6.53
C ILE A 126 -0.98 15.10 -8.05
N SER A 127 -2.07 14.67 -8.68
CA SER A 127 -2.31 14.87 -10.11
C SER A 127 -3.71 15.44 -10.37
N GLY A 128 -3.90 16.03 -11.57
CA GLY A 128 -5.20 16.51 -12.03
C GLY A 128 -5.47 18.00 -11.79
N TYR A 129 -4.56 18.76 -11.16
CA TYR A 129 -4.72 20.22 -11.01
C TYR A 129 -4.27 20.99 -12.24
N ASN A 130 -5.12 21.90 -12.71
CA ASN A 130 -4.79 22.87 -13.77
C ASN A 130 -5.32 24.24 -13.37
N SER A 131 -4.42 25.15 -13.01
CA SER A 131 -4.77 26.51 -12.60
C SER A 131 -5.46 27.35 -13.70
N LYS A 132 -5.31 26.96 -14.97
CA LYS A 132 -5.90 27.65 -16.14
C LYS A 132 -7.22 27.01 -16.60
N LYS A 133 -7.71 25.99 -15.94
CA LYS A 133 -9.00 25.35 -16.24
C LYS A 133 -10.03 25.76 -15.18
N LEU A 134 -11.05 26.49 -15.60
CA LEU A 134 -12.14 26.92 -14.70
C LEU A 134 -13.07 25.77 -14.34
N GLY A 135 -13.72 25.91 -13.18
CA GLY A 135 -14.70 24.94 -12.65
C GLY A 135 -14.12 23.95 -11.67
N SER A 136 -14.90 22.94 -11.36
CA SER A 136 -14.51 21.86 -10.44
C SER A 136 -13.51 20.93 -11.10
N GLN A 137 -12.48 20.54 -10.36
CA GLN A 137 -11.43 19.62 -10.78
C GLN A 137 -11.26 18.53 -9.74
N ILE A 138 -11.19 17.28 -10.20
CA ILE A 138 -10.90 16.13 -9.36
C ILE A 138 -9.38 15.98 -9.29
N LEU A 139 -8.83 16.09 -8.09
CA LEU A 139 -7.43 15.83 -7.80
C LEU A 139 -7.28 14.40 -7.26
N THR A 140 -6.28 13.70 -7.78
CA THR A 140 -5.94 12.36 -7.32
C THR A 140 -4.68 12.43 -6.48
N VAL A 141 -4.77 11.95 -5.25
CA VAL A 141 -3.63 11.71 -4.36
C VAL A 141 -3.15 10.29 -4.59
N THR A 142 -1.87 10.10 -4.82
CA THR A 142 -1.25 8.77 -4.98
C THR A 142 -0.11 8.61 -3.98
N TYR A 143 -0.13 7.52 -3.20
CA TYR A 143 0.93 7.16 -2.28
C TYR A 143 1.09 5.64 -2.19
N GLN A 144 2.30 5.13 -2.42
CA GLN A 144 2.62 3.69 -2.36
C GLN A 144 1.65 2.80 -3.15
N GLY A 145 1.20 3.26 -4.32
CA GLY A 145 0.26 2.53 -5.19
C GLY A 145 -1.21 2.65 -4.80
N LEU A 146 -1.52 3.29 -3.66
CA LEU A 146 -2.90 3.60 -3.24
C LEU A 146 -3.31 4.97 -3.76
N THR A 147 -4.61 5.14 -4.07
CA THR A 147 -5.14 6.39 -4.60
C THR A 147 -6.40 6.83 -3.85
N GLN A 148 -6.54 8.15 -3.67
CA GLN A 148 -7.77 8.79 -3.18
C GLN A 148 -8.01 10.08 -3.96
N GLN A 149 -9.25 10.57 -3.95
CA GLN A 149 -9.63 11.74 -4.72
C GLN A 149 -10.34 12.77 -3.86
N PHE A 150 -10.14 14.04 -4.20
CA PHE A 150 -10.91 15.16 -3.67
C PHE A 150 -11.11 16.22 -4.75
N VAL A 151 -12.04 17.14 -4.50
CA VAL A 151 -12.42 18.17 -5.49
C VAL A 151 -11.92 19.53 -5.03
N VAL A 152 -11.38 20.28 -5.98
CA VAL A 152 -11.10 21.73 -5.85
C VAL A 152 -11.81 22.49 -6.95
N LYS A 153 -11.98 23.79 -6.77
CA LYS A 153 -12.64 24.66 -7.74
C LYS A 153 -11.74 25.83 -8.14
N VAL A 154 -11.63 26.08 -9.43
CA VAL A 154 -10.95 27.25 -9.96
C VAL A 154 -11.99 28.25 -10.47
N ASN A 155 -12.01 29.43 -9.87
CA ASN A 155 -12.96 30.50 -10.17
C ASN A 155 -12.30 31.61 -10.99
N THR A 156 -13.10 32.30 -11.82
CA THR A 156 -12.67 33.54 -12.45
C THR A 156 -12.54 34.64 -11.41
N THR A 157 -11.52 35.46 -11.53
CA THR A 157 -11.47 36.75 -10.84
C THR A 157 -12.19 37.80 -11.64
N PHE A 158 -13.52 37.76 -11.72
CA PHE A 158 -14.22 38.92 -12.22
C PHE A 158 -14.20 40.02 -11.16
N ARG A 159 -13.37 41.05 -11.32
CA ARG A 159 -13.73 42.37 -10.81
C ARG A 159 -14.82 42.87 -11.73
N CYS A 160 -16.07 42.76 -11.32
CA CYS A 160 -17.14 43.52 -11.92
C CYS A 160 -16.90 44.99 -11.56
N SER A 161 -16.20 45.73 -12.43
CA SER A 161 -16.21 47.18 -12.40
C SER A 161 -17.60 47.57 -12.90
N ILE A 162 -18.51 47.84 -11.97
CA ILE A 162 -19.82 48.41 -12.31
C ILE A 162 -19.56 49.85 -12.75
N TYR A 163 -19.56 50.04 -14.05
CA TYR A 163 -19.62 51.41 -14.63
C TYR A 163 -21.09 51.83 -14.66
N CYS A 164 -21.44 52.87 -13.94
CA CYS A 164 -22.73 53.53 -14.09
C CYS A 164 -22.60 54.56 -15.23
N LEU A 165 -23.41 54.40 -16.26
CA LEU A 165 -23.62 55.45 -17.26
C LEU A 165 -24.49 56.54 -16.60
N ARG A 166 -23.92 57.70 -16.44
CA ARG A 166 -24.66 58.90 -16.04
C ARG A 166 -24.46 59.94 -17.14
N GLY A 167 -25.42 60.00 -18.05
CA GLY A 167 -25.28 60.72 -19.31
C GLY A 167 -24.26 60.03 -20.23
N ASP A 168 -23.64 60.72 -21.13
CA ASP A 168 -22.69 60.21 -22.14
C ASP A 168 -21.27 59.95 -21.56
N LYS A 169 -21.08 59.89 -20.21
CA LYS A 169 -19.78 59.68 -19.57
C LYS A 169 -19.80 58.46 -18.67
N MET A 170 -18.75 57.62 -18.78
CA MET A 170 -18.48 56.48 -17.88
C MET A 170 -17.70 56.94 -16.63
N TYR A 171 -18.21 56.62 -15.44
CA TYR A 171 -17.51 56.86 -14.17
C TYR A 171 -17.29 55.53 -13.42
N PRO A 172 -16.11 55.25 -12.90
CA PRO A 172 -15.88 54.13 -12.02
C PRO A 172 -16.54 54.42 -10.66
N ARG A 173 -17.19 53.40 -10.10
CA ARG A 173 -17.62 53.38 -8.71
C ARG A 173 -16.67 52.55 -7.87
#